data_934dd61377320f43456bfdfa98370fca
#
_entry.id   934dd61377320f43456bfdfa98370fca
#
_cell.length_a   1.000
_cell.length_b   1.000
_cell.length_c   1.000
_cell.angle_alpha   90.00
_cell.angle_beta   90.00
_cell.angle_gamma   90.00
#
_symmetry.space_group_name_H-M   'P 1'
#
loop_
_entity.id
_entity.type
_entity.pdbx_description
1 polymer ?
#
loop_
_entity_poly.entity_id
_entity_poly.type
_entity_poly.pdbx_seq_one_letter_code
_entity_poly.pdbx_strand_id
1 'polypeptide(L)'
;MEKVIIEKDKLRKCVILEKDGAFVFRSGPGEFHEDVAERFRELEPELKDWRIRGGGRVIWSDDEIRVYGRSIDYGYMNQEIVEKLVSEFAKENGVEFTNDTGVGY
;
A
#
# COMPACT_ATOMS: atom_id res chain seq x y z
N MET A 1 -7.21 12.98 5.48
CA MET A 1 -6.30 11.81 5.44
C MET A 1 -6.14 11.34 4.01
N GLU A 2 -4.92 11.21 3.55
CA GLU A 2 -4.62 10.68 2.21
C GLU A 2 -5.05 9.23 2.11
N LYS A 3 -5.68 8.84 0.99
CA LYS A 3 -6.04 7.44 0.77
C LYS A 3 -4.86 6.59 0.36
N VAL A 4 -3.89 7.18 -0.34
CA VAL A 4 -2.72 6.48 -0.87
C VAL A 4 -1.47 7.31 -0.63
N ILE A 5 -0.45 6.68 -0.07
CA ILE A 5 0.88 7.30 0.07
C ILE A 5 1.90 6.33 -0.52
N ILE A 6 2.56 6.76 -1.59
CA ILE A 6 3.61 6.01 -2.27
C ILE A 6 4.77 6.97 -2.57
N GLU A 7 5.96 6.55 -2.20
CA GLU A 7 7.19 7.32 -2.45
C GLU A 7 7.74 6.98 -3.83
N LYS A 8 7.99 8.01 -4.64
CA LYS A 8 8.51 7.84 -5.99
C LYS A 8 9.97 7.37 -5.98
N ASP A 9 10.31 6.53 -6.95
CA ASP A 9 11.65 5.99 -7.18
C ASP A 9 12.20 5.13 -6.02
N LYS A 10 11.30 4.51 -5.26
CA LYS A 10 11.67 3.59 -4.19
C LYS A 10 10.84 2.33 -4.29
N LEU A 11 11.50 1.19 -4.11
CA LEU A 11 10.81 -0.08 -3.90
C LEU A 11 10.54 -0.19 -2.40
N ARG A 12 9.27 -0.30 -2.04
CA ARG A 12 8.85 -0.30 -0.62
C ARG A 12 7.88 -1.44 -0.33
N LYS A 13 7.88 -1.86 0.92
CA LYS A 13 6.77 -2.66 1.43
C LYS A 13 5.54 -1.77 1.53
N CYS A 14 4.38 -2.36 1.32
CA CYS A 14 3.12 -1.63 1.44
C CYS A 14 2.09 -2.47 2.18
N VAL A 15 1.12 -1.78 2.78
CA VAL A 15 0.02 -2.41 3.51
C VAL A 15 -1.28 -1.69 3.19
N ILE A 16 -2.40 -2.41 3.30
CA ILE A 16 -3.72 -1.81 3.40
C ILE A 16 -4.11 -1.80 4.87
N LEU A 17 -4.54 -0.64 5.34
CA LEU A 17 -5.13 -0.50 6.68
C LEU A 17 -6.62 -0.27 6.52
N GLU A 18 -7.40 -0.84 7.43
CA GLU A 18 -8.85 -0.81 7.36
C GLU A 18 -9.48 -0.52 8.71
N LYS A 19 -10.53 0.29 8.70
CA LYS A 19 -11.40 0.50 9.85
C LYS A 19 -12.81 0.77 9.34
N ASP A 20 -13.76 -0.05 9.82
CA ASP A 20 -15.19 0.12 9.52
C ASP A 20 -15.51 0.25 8.02
N GLY A 21 -14.81 -0.52 7.20
CA GLY A 21 -15.02 -0.52 5.76
C GLY A 21 -14.31 0.59 4.99
N ALA A 22 -13.57 1.44 5.68
CA ALA A 22 -12.71 2.43 5.04
C ALA A 22 -11.31 1.86 4.90
N PHE A 23 -10.63 2.18 3.79
CA PHE A 23 -9.31 1.63 3.48
C PHE A 23 -8.34 2.73 3.10
N VAL A 24 -7.09 2.56 3.52
CA VAL A 24 -5.97 3.39 3.06
C VAL A 24 -4.81 2.49 2.65
N PHE A 25 -4.02 2.96 1.69
CA PHE A 25 -2.83 2.29 1.20
C PHE A 25 -1.62 3.07 1.68
N ARG A 26 -0.69 2.39 2.35
CA ARG A 26 0.52 3.02 2.90
C ARG A 26 1.74 2.23 2.50
N SER A 27 2.80 2.91 2.12
CA SER A 27 4.08 2.29 1.80
C SER A 27 5.21 3.03 2.49
N GLY A 28 6.29 2.32 2.76
CA GLY A 28 7.43 2.94 3.41
C GLY A 28 8.54 1.96 3.73
N PRO A 29 9.63 2.47 4.31
CA PRO A 29 10.73 1.63 4.74
C PRO A 29 10.33 0.78 5.95
N GLY A 30 10.96 -0.37 6.08
CA GLY A 30 10.76 -1.27 7.20
C GLY A 30 11.21 -2.68 6.84
N GLU A 31 11.63 -3.44 7.83
CA GLU A 31 12.01 -4.83 7.64
C GLU A 31 10.78 -5.70 7.47
N PHE A 32 9.71 -5.37 8.21
CA PHE A 32 8.45 -6.11 8.17
C PHE A 32 7.30 -5.19 7.79
N HIS A 33 6.20 -5.79 7.29
CA HIS A 33 5.01 -5.03 6.94
C HIS A 33 4.42 -4.31 8.17
N GLU A 34 4.54 -4.91 9.35
CA GLU A 34 4.11 -4.28 10.59
C GLU A 34 4.85 -2.96 10.87
N ASP A 35 6.13 -2.88 10.50
CA ASP A 35 6.92 -1.66 10.68
C ASP A 35 6.35 -0.51 9.86
N VAL A 36 5.89 -0.80 8.66
CA VAL A 36 5.25 0.20 7.81
C VAL A 36 3.96 0.73 8.48
N ALA A 37 3.13 -0.18 8.98
CA ALA A 37 1.90 0.20 9.66
C ALA A 37 2.18 1.03 10.92
N GLU A 38 3.13 0.60 11.74
CA GLU A 38 3.47 1.30 12.98
C GLU A 38 4.01 2.71 12.70
N ARG A 39 4.84 2.86 11.69
CA ARG A 39 5.33 4.18 11.28
C ARG A 39 4.17 5.13 10.97
N PHE A 40 3.20 4.67 10.20
CA PHE A 40 2.06 5.53 9.84
C PHE A 40 1.10 5.76 10.99
N ARG A 41 0.98 4.82 11.92
CA ARG A 41 0.19 5.03 13.14
C ARG A 41 0.80 6.14 14.01
N GLU A 42 2.12 6.28 13.99
CA GLU A 42 2.80 7.39 14.66
C GLU A 42 2.64 8.71 13.92
N LEU A 43 2.78 8.69 12.60
CA LEU A 43 2.68 9.89 11.76
C LEU A 43 1.23 10.40 11.65
N GLU A 44 0.28 9.48 11.65
CA GLU A 44 -1.14 9.77 11.49
C GLU A 44 -1.90 9.13 12.66
N PRO A 45 -2.06 9.84 13.79
CA PRO A 45 -2.73 9.28 14.99
C PRO A 45 -4.14 8.74 14.73
N GLU A 46 -4.85 9.24 13.73
CA GLU A 46 -6.17 8.71 13.36
C GLU A 46 -6.11 7.27 12.85
N LEU A 47 -4.93 6.77 12.46
CA LEU A 47 -4.76 5.38 12.03
C LEU A 47 -4.43 4.41 13.18
N LYS A 48 -4.38 4.90 14.42
CA LYS A 48 -3.91 4.13 15.56
C LYS A 48 -4.61 2.78 15.74
N ASP A 49 -5.91 2.73 15.52
CA ASP A 49 -6.72 1.53 15.72
C ASP A 49 -7.17 0.88 14.40
N TRP A 50 -6.57 1.27 13.28
CA TRP A 50 -6.82 0.64 11.99
C TRP A 50 -6.06 -0.68 11.91
N ARG A 51 -6.67 -1.66 11.26
CA ARG A 51 -6.12 -3.02 11.15
C ARG A 51 -5.38 -3.21 9.83
N ILE A 52 -4.29 -4.00 9.88
CA ILE A 52 -3.58 -4.41 8.67
C ILE A 52 -4.41 -5.50 7.99
N ARG A 53 -4.75 -5.27 6.71
CA ARG A 53 -5.54 -6.19 5.89
C ARG A 53 -4.76 -6.68 4.68
N GLY A 54 -3.53 -7.04 4.88
CA GLY A 54 -2.67 -7.58 3.86
C GLY A 54 -1.52 -6.64 3.53
N GLY A 55 -0.54 -7.17 2.87
CA GLY A 55 0.64 -6.43 2.48
C GLY A 55 1.21 -6.91 1.16
N GLY A 56 2.16 -6.18 0.66
CA GLY A 56 2.86 -6.50 -0.58
C GLY A 56 4.03 -5.56 -0.77
N ARG A 57 4.32 -5.31 -2.02
CA ARG A 57 5.39 -4.40 -2.41
C ARG A 57 4.87 -3.45 -3.49
N VAL A 58 5.44 -2.25 -3.52
CA VAL A 58 5.10 -1.25 -4.51
C VAL A 58 6.35 -0.56 -4.99
N ILE A 59 6.39 -0.29 -6.28
CA ILE A 59 7.42 0.55 -6.89
C ILE A 59 6.77 1.56 -7.80
N TRP A 60 7.14 2.83 -7.64
CA TRP A 60 6.74 3.92 -8.52
C TRP A 60 7.98 4.37 -9.25
N SER A 61 8.15 3.90 -10.48
CA SER A 61 9.22 4.34 -11.37
C SER A 61 8.64 5.28 -12.43
N ASP A 62 9.47 5.98 -13.15
CA ASP A 62 9.15 7.08 -14.08
C ASP A 62 7.69 7.26 -14.50
N ASP A 63 7.11 6.28 -15.18
CA ASP A 63 5.77 6.36 -15.75
C ASP A 63 4.83 5.22 -15.34
N GLU A 64 5.25 4.43 -14.35
CA GLU A 64 4.46 3.28 -13.91
C GLU A 64 4.52 3.10 -12.39
N ILE A 65 3.37 2.74 -11.81
CA ILE A 65 3.27 2.22 -10.45
C ILE A 65 2.93 0.74 -10.57
N ARG A 66 3.72 -0.12 -9.93
CA ARG A 66 3.44 -1.55 -9.88
C ARG A 66 3.30 -1.99 -8.43
N VAL A 67 2.20 -2.71 -8.15
CA VAL A 67 1.96 -3.35 -6.85
C VAL A 67 2.01 -4.85 -7.07
N TYR A 68 2.73 -5.57 -6.20
CA TYR A 68 2.87 -7.03 -6.32
C TYR A 68 3.17 -7.66 -4.95
N GLY A 69 3.23 -8.99 -4.93
CA GLY A 69 3.66 -9.72 -3.76
C GLY A 69 2.65 -9.79 -2.64
N ARG A 70 3.13 -10.25 -1.49
CA ARG A 70 2.32 -10.45 -0.30
C ARG A 70 3.16 -10.33 0.97
N SER A 71 2.50 -10.21 2.10
CA SER A 71 3.13 -10.30 3.41
C SER A 71 3.09 -11.74 3.90
N ILE A 72 4.18 -12.22 4.49
CA ILE A 72 4.19 -13.55 5.11
C ILE A 72 3.21 -13.59 6.29
N ASP A 73 3.17 -12.53 7.08
CA ASP A 73 2.34 -12.48 8.30
C ASP A 73 0.89 -12.10 8.03
N TYR A 74 0.63 -11.26 7.03
CA TYR A 74 -0.71 -10.68 6.80
C TYR A 74 -1.34 -11.11 5.48
N GLY A 75 -0.64 -11.92 4.68
CA GLY A 75 -1.13 -12.36 3.40
C GLY A 75 -1.10 -11.25 2.35
N TYR A 76 -1.76 -11.50 1.22
CA TYR A 76 -1.87 -10.51 0.16
C TYR A 76 -3.05 -9.58 0.40
N MET A 77 -2.94 -8.38 -0.17
CA MET A 77 -4.02 -7.40 -0.12
C MET A 77 -5.16 -7.84 -1.04
N ASN A 78 -6.36 -7.34 -0.79
CA ASN A 78 -7.48 -7.56 -1.69
C ASN A 78 -7.20 -6.83 -3.00
N GLN A 79 -7.16 -7.56 -4.11
CA GLN A 79 -6.81 -7.01 -5.41
C GLN A 79 -7.75 -5.91 -5.88
N GLU A 80 -9.04 -6.06 -5.62
CA GLU A 80 -10.03 -5.06 -6.03
C GLU A 80 -9.89 -3.74 -5.27
N ILE A 81 -9.55 -3.82 -3.98
CA ILE A 81 -9.32 -2.64 -3.15
C ILE A 81 -8.06 -1.93 -3.62
N VAL A 82 -6.98 -2.68 -3.88
CA VAL A 82 -5.74 -2.11 -4.44
C VAL A 82 -6.02 -1.44 -5.78
N GLU A 83 -6.77 -2.11 -6.65
CA GLU A 83 -7.13 -1.57 -7.96
C GLU A 83 -7.83 -0.23 -7.81
N LYS A 84 -8.84 -0.16 -6.96
CA LYS A 84 -9.62 1.05 -6.76
C LYS A 84 -8.77 2.20 -6.21
N LEU A 85 -7.98 1.95 -5.18
CA LEU A 85 -7.18 2.99 -4.52
C LEU A 85 -6.01 3.45 -5.39
N VAL A 86 -5.23 2.51 -5.89
CA VAL A 86 -3.96 2.85 -6.55
C VAL A 86 -4.17 3.27 -7.99
N SER A 87 -5.18 2.73 -8.70
CA SER A 87 -5.45 3.18 -10.06
C SER A 87 -5.86 4.65 -10.10
N GLU A 88 -6.65 5.09 -9.12
CA GLU A 88 -7.05 6.50 -9.02
C GLU A 88 -5.85 7.40 -8.72
N PHE A 89 -4.99 6.96 -7.80
CA PHE A 89 -3.75 7.67 -7.49
C PHE A 89 -2.83 7.77 -8.71
N ALA A 90 -2.66 6.68 -9.45
CA ALA A 90 -1.84 6.66 -10.67
C ALA A 90 -2.41 7.61 -11.72
N LYS A 91 -3.71 7.61 -11.92
CA LYS A 91 -4.40 8.49 -12.85
C LYS A 91 -4.18 9.96 -12.49
N GLU A 92 -4.30 10.31 -11.22
CA GLU A 92 -4.06 11.67 -10.73
C GLU A 92 -2.62 12.12 -10.95
N ASN A 93 -1.68 11.18 -10.97
CA ASN A 93 -0.26 11.47 -11.17
C ASN A 93 0.21 11.26 -12.61
N GLY A 94 -0.70 10.94 -13.53
CA GLY A 94 -0.39 10.80 -14.94
C GLY A 94 0.49 9.61 -15.28
N VAL A 95 0.41 8.52 -14.50
CA VAL A 95 1.22 7.32 -14.71
C VAL A 95 0.34 6.10 -14.88
N GLU A 96 0.90 5.03 -15.44
CA GLU A 96 0.21 3.75 -15.59
C GLU A 96 0.25 2.95 -14.30
N PHE A 97 -0.69 2.03 -14.13
CA PHE A 97 -0.74 1.15 -12.99
C PHE A 97 -0.80 -0.31 -13.42
N THR A 98 0.10 -1.13 -12.87
CA THR A 98 0.10 -2.58 -13.04
C THR A 98 -0.21 -3.21 -11.69
N ASN A 99 -1.32 -3.94 -11.64
CA ASN A 99 -1.78 -4.59 -10.41
C ASN A 99 -1.48 -6.09 -10.45
N ASP A 100 -0.36 -6.47 -9.86
CA ASP A 100 0.06 -7.85 -9.68
C ASP A 100 -0.06 -8.28 -8.21
N THR A 101 -1.05 -7.73 -7.50
CA THR A 101 -1.29 -8.05 -6.09
C THR A 101 -1.41 -9.55 -5.87
N GLY A 102 -0.62 -10.07 -4.93
CA GLY A 102 -0.60 -11.50 -4.63
C GLY A 102 0.37 -12.32 -5.47
N VAL A 103 0.99 -11.74 -6.48
CA VAL A 103 1.96 -12.42 -7.34
C VAL A 103 3.37 -12.20 -6.80
N GLY A 104 4.07 -13.30 -6.51
CA GLY A 104 5.44 -13.24 -5.98
C GLY A 104 5.48 -12.84 -4.49
N TYR A 105 6.62 -12.37 -4.08
CA TYR A 105 6.86 -11.94 -2.70
C TYR A 105 7.38 -10.52 -2.61
#